data_8abbb25b433e9058d6ae97736937e1f3
#
_entry.id   8abbb25b433e9058d6ae97736937e1f3
#
_cell.length_a   1.000
_cell.length_b   1.000
_cell.length_c   1.000
_cell.angle_alpha   90.00
_cell.angle_beta   90.00
_cell.angle_gamma   90.00
#
_symmetry.space_group_name_H-M   'P 1'
#
loop_
_entity.id
_entity.type
_entity.pdbx_description
1 polymer ?
#
loop_
_entity_poly.entity_id
_entity_poly.type
_entity_poly.pdbx_seq_one_letter_code
_entity_poly.pdbx_strand_id
1 'polypeptide(L)'
;MNRKVLIYVMLMLLALPVFIGSCNKNGDDGMPQESQYSSDVLVTAFSLQANDSVLVHLDSVRFAIDFDKGMIYNADSLPKGTKIRALKVTATFSTMSNSEFHVTGGTWMKDTTFAYSKADTIDFTGDVKLVLTSEDGLFSKTYSIKVNVHNTEPDSLYWASLARRDLPVGTAIEEQKATATSDKVYTLVKTASDYLLSSSDSPEKDTWTVTKLSLPFTPVVSSFTGSTKALYVLDT
;
A
#
# COMPACT_ATOMS: atom_id res chain seq x y z
N MET A 1 20.87 -77.11 7.66
CA MET A 1 20.13 -75.95 8.18
C MET A 1 19.80 -76.16 9.66
N ASN A 2 20.30 -75.29 10.55
CA ASN A 2 20.31 -75.57 12.01
C ASN A 2 18.86 -75.48 12.55
N ARG A 3 18.40 -76.49 13.29
CA ARG A 3 17.04 -76.63 13.86
C ARG A 3 16.58 -75.29 14.60
N LYS A 4 17.52 -74.61 15.19
CA LYS A 4 17.26 -73.31 15.87
C LYS A 4 16.91 -72.19 14.90
N VAL A 5 17.51 -72.12 13.72
CA VAL A 5 17.23 -71.12 12.67
C VAL A 5 15.84 -71.36 12.09
N LEU A 6 15.43 -72.63 11.93
CA LEU A 6 14.10 -73.00 11.42
C LEU A 6 12.99 -72.51 12.39
N ILE A 7 13.22 -72.63 13.71
CA ILE A 7 12.27 -72.20 14.75
C ILE A 7 12.15 -70.70 14.76
N TYR A 8 13.22 -69.88 14.59
CA TYR A 8 13.19 -68.44 14.54
C TYR A 8 12.52 -67.95 13.26
N VAL A 9 12.74 -68.58 12.13
CA VAL A 9 12.06 -68.28 10.89
C VAL A 9 10.55 -68.52 10.96
N MET A 10 10.15 -69.65 11.60
CA MET A 10 8.76 -70.00 11.80
C MET A 10 8.05 -69.08 12.81
N LEU A 11 8.74 -68.61 13.86
CA LEU A 11 8.25 -67.65 14.83
C LEU A 11 8.11 -66.25 14.19
N MET A 12 9.02 -65.93 13.29
CA MET A 12 8.98 -64.62 12.57
C MET A 12 7.84 -64.59 11.52
N LEU A 13 7.53 -65.73 10.89
CA LEU A 13 6.41 -65.88 9.97
C LEU A 13 5.04 -65.89 10.66
N LEU A 14 4.97 -66.31 11.93
CA LEU A 14 3.73 -66.30 12.72
C LEU A 14 3.41 -64.88 13.29
N ALA A 15 4.40 -63.96 13.38
CA ALA A 15 4.23 -62.61 13.89
C ALA A 15 3.82 -61.61 12.81
N LEU A 16 3.92 -61.97 11.51
CA LEU A 16 3.60 -61.07 10.39
C LEU A 16 2.10 -60.78 10.17
N PRO A 17 1.14 -61.60 10.51
CA PRO A 17 -0.28 -61.26 10.23
C PRO A 17 -0.92 -60.30 11.23
N VAL A 18 -0.26 -59.91 12.32
CA VAL A 18 -0.87 -59.03 13.34
C VAL A 18 -0.87 -57.55 12.93
N PHE A 19 -0.12 -57.14 11.92
CA PHE A 19 -0.02 -55.74 11.50
C PHE A 19 -0.84 -55.34 10.27
N ILE A 20 -1.59 -56.23 9.64
CA ILE A 20 -2.40 -55.93 8.46
C ILE A 20 -3.92 -55.92 8.78
N GLY A 21 -4.30 -55.92 10.05
CA GLY A 21 -5.71 -55.95 10.49
C GLY A 21 -6.28 -54.63 10.96
N SER A 22 -5.69 -53.47 10.63
CA SER A 22 -6.19 -52.21 11.13
C SER A 22 -6.55 -51.22 10.02
N CYS A 23 -7.45 -51.58 9.13
CA CYS A 23 -8.25 -50.65 8.33
C CYS A 23 -9.43 -51.40 7.67
N ASN A 24 -10.36 -51.92 8.51
CA ASN A 24 -11.70 -52.18 8.01
C ASN A 24 -12.70 -51.65 9.05
N LYS A 25 -12.97 -50.34 8.94
CA LYS A 25 -14.08 -49.71 9.60
C LYS A 25 -15.32 -49.87 8.72
N ASN A 26 -15.95 -51.02 8.77
CA ASN A 26 -17.37 -51.13 8.60
C ASN A 26 -17.95 -51.39 10.00
N GLY A 27 -18.01 -50.36 10.80
CA GLY A 27 -18.73 -50.25 12.03
C GLY A 27 -19.60 -49.00 11.92
N ASP A 28 -20.85 -49.21 11.64
CA ASP A 28 -21.94 -48.25 11.85
C ASP A 28 -22.12 -48.12 13.38
N ASP A 29 -21.13 -47.56 14.05
CA ASP A 29 -21.23 -47.06 15.40
C ASP A 29 -21.60 -45.60 15.25
N GLY A 30 -22.88 -45.27 15.49
CA GLY A 30 -23.44 -43.93 15.50
C GLY A 30 -22.76 -42.97 16.50
N MET A 31 -21.48 -42.74 16.30
CA MET A 31 -20.87 -41.52 16.80
C MET A 31 -21.41 -40.36 15.96
N PRO A 32 -21.86 -39.27 16.60
CA PRO A 32 -22.17 -38.08 15.86
C PRO A 32 -20.91 -37.77 15.04
N GLN A 33 -21.03 -37.75 13.74
CA GLN A 33 -20.00 -37.20 12.85
C GLN A 33 -19.89 -35.74 13.29
N GLU A 34 -18.86 -35.40 14.06
CA GLU A 34 -18.54 -34.00 14.30
C GLU A 34 -18.40 -33.40 12.92
N SER A 35 -19.38 -32.66 12.50
CA SER A 35 -19.30 -31.83 11.33
C SER A 35 -18.10 -30.90 11.60
N GLN A 36 -16.94 -31.20 10.98
CA GLN A 36 -15.77 -30.34 11.05
C GLN A 36 -16.14 -29.07 10.29
N TYR A 37 -16.71 -28.12 10.96
CA TYR A 37 -16.91 -26.79 10.43
C TYR A 37 -15.53 -26.18 10.14
N SER A 38 -15.39 -25.57 8.97
CA SER A 38 -14.16 -24.89 8.62
C SER A 38 -14.05 -23.61 9.43
N SER A 39 -12.91 -23.43 10.08
CA SER A 39 -12.54 -22.17 10.73
C SER A 39 -11.84 -21.19 9.78
N ASP A 40 -11.59 -21.59 8.53
CA ASP A 40 -10.93 -20.75 7.54
C ASP A 40 -11.85 -19.65 7.05
N VAL A 41 -11.43 -18.38 7.26
CA VAL A 41 -12.20 -17.19 6.92
C VAL A 41 -11.38 -16.33 5.96
N LEU A 42 -11.38 -16.71 4.67
CA LEU A 42 -10.51 -16.10 3.68
C LEU A 42 -11.31 -15.55 2.49
N VAL A 43 -10.89 -14.37 2.01
CA VAL A 43 -11.26 -13.90 0.69
C VAL A 43 -10.30 -14.53 -0.31
N THR A 44 -10.79 -15.39 -1.20
CA THR A 44 -9.95 -16.09 -2.20
C THR A 44 -9.83 -15.34 -3.50
N ALA A 45 -10.82 -14.51 -3.85
CA ALA A 45 -10.78 -13.62 -5.00
C ALA A 45 -11.61 -12.37 -4.74
N PHE A 46 -11.18 -11.25 -5.32
CA PHE A 46 -11.91 -9.98 -5.28
C PHE A 46 -11.69 -9.23 -6.60
N SER A 47 -12.76 -8.72 -7.20
CA SER A 47 -12.72 -7.88 -8.40
C SER A 47 -13.88 -6.90 -8.43
N LEU A 48 -13.75 -5.83 -9.21
CA LEU A 48 -14.87 -4.97 -9.59
C LEU A 48 -15.63 -5.62 -10.75
N GLN A 49 -16.92 -5.31 -10.87
CA GLN A 49 -17.70 -5.72 -12.03
C GLN A 49 -17.55 -4.73 -13.18
N ALA A 50 -17.69 -5.20 -14.41
CA ALA A 50 -17.67 -4.34 -15.59
C ALA A 50 -18.70 -3.21 -15.48
N ASN A 51 -18.26 -1.99 -15.75
CA ASN A 51 -19.11 -0.82 -15.82
C ASN A 51 -18.46 0.25 -16.72
N ASP A 52 -18.74 0.16 -18.02
CA ASP A 52 -18.14 1.05 -19.03
C ASP A 52 -18.57 2.52 -18.87
N SER A 53 -19.64 2.79 -18.12
CA SER A 53 -20.04 4.16 -17.78
C SER A 53 -19.11 4.81 -16.75
N VAL A 54 -18.35 4.01 -16.00
CA VAL A 54 -17.38 4.46 -15.02
C VAL A 54 -15.97 4.41 -15.58
N LEU A 55 -15.57 3.25 -16.09
CA LEU A 55 -14.28 3.00 -16.72
C LEU A 55 -14.39 1.76 -17.61
N VAL A 56 -13.92 1.88 -18.85
CA VAL A 56 -13.81 0.73 -19.77
C VAL A 56 -12.83 -0.28 -19.19
N HIS A 57 -13.20 -1.56 -19.19
CA HIS A 57 -12.43 -2.66 -18.59
C HIS A 57 -12.21 -2.54 -17.07
N LEU A 58 -13.18 -1.97 -16.34
CA LEU A 58 -13.14 -1.87 -14.88
C LEU A 58 -12.97 -3.26 -14.19
N ASP A 59 -13.51 -4.31 -14.79
CA ASP A 59 -13.40 -5.71 -14.37
C ASP A 59 -12.00 -6.32 -14.53
N SER A 60 -11.16 -5.69 -15.35
CA SER A 60 -9.75 -6.11 -15.55
C SER A 60 -8.80 -5.58 -14.48
N VAL A 61 -9.27 -4.72 -13.59
CA VAL A 61 -8.47 -4.15 -12.49
C VAL A 61 -8.07 -5.24 -11.51
N ARG A 62 -6.77 -5.38 -11.28
CA ARG A 62 -6.22 -6.40 -10.37
C ARG A 62 -6.23 -5.91 -8.94
N PHE A 63 -6.75 -6.76 -8.06
CA PHE A 63 -6.71 -6.55 -6.61
C PHE A 63 -5.72 -7.48 -5.96
N ALA A 64 -4.91 -6.93 -5.06
CA ALA A 64 -4.08 -7.68 -4.14
C ALA A 64 -4.85 -7.93 -2.84
N ILE A 65 -4.73 -9.14 -2.29
CA ILE A 65 -5.30 -9.55 -1.01
C ILE A 65 -4.14 -9.82 -0.06
N ASP A 66 -3.95 -8.95 0.91
CA ASP A 66 -2.96 -9.09 1.98
C ASP A 66 -3.65 -9.75 3.19
N PHE A 67 -3.41 -11.05 3.36
CA PHE A 67 -4.03 -11.83 4.41
C PHE A 67 -3.53 -11.45 5.81
N ASP A 68 -2.27 -11.05 5.92
CA ASP A 68 -1.65 -10.73 7.20
C ASP A 68 -2.17 -9.39 7.73
N LYS A 69 -2.29 -8.41 6.85
CA LYS A 69 -2.81 -7.08 7.20
C LYS A 69 -4.34 -6.98 7.14
N GLY A 70 -5.01 -7.99 6.57
CA GLY A 70 -6.44 -7.91 6.30
C GLY A 70 -6.80 -6.76 5.36
N MET A 71 -6.07 -6.61 4.25
CA MET A 71 -6.30 -5.54 3.28
C MET A 71 -6.57 -6.08 1.89
N ILE A 72 -7.48 -5.44 1.18
CA ILE A 72 -7.77 -5.67 -0.24
C ILE A 72 -7.64 -4.33 -0.96
N TYR A 73 -6.78 -4.26 -1.97
CA TYR A 73 -6.57 -3.01 -2.69
C TYR A 73 -6.16 -3.26 -4.15
N ASN A 74 -6.49 -2.34 -5.03
CA ASN A 74 -6.01 -2.40 -6.40
C ASN A 74 -4.52 -2.05 -6.45
N ALA A 75 -3.72 -2.93 -7.09
CA ALA A 75 -2.27 -2.77 -7.21
C ALA A 75 -1.91 -1.50 -7.98
N ASP A 76 -2.62 -1.27 -9.10
CA ASP A 76 -2.50 -0.06 -9.90
C ASP A 76 -3.69 0.85 -9.62
N SER A 77 -3.43 2.13 -9.35
CA SER A 77 -4.48 3.11 -9.12
C SER A 77 -5.32 3.32 -10.38
N LEU A 78 -6.63 3.50 -10.20
CA LEU A 78 -7.53 3.87 -11.28
C LEU A 78 -7.19 5.28 -11.81
N PRO A 79 -7.51 5.60 -13.07
CA PRO A 79 -7.31 6.93 -13.63
C PRO A 79 -7.96 8.03 -12.78
N LYS A 80 -7.33 9.21 -12.78
CA LYS A 80 -7.87 10.37 -12.09
C LYS A 80 -9.32 10.67 -12.51
N GLY A 81 -10.15 10.96 -11.54
CA GLY A 81 -11.57 11.29 -11.76
C GLY A 81 -12.48 10.08 -11.90
N THR A 82 -11.97 8.84 -11.83
CA THR A 82 -12.82 7.65 -11.79
C THR A 82 -13.80 7.72 -10.62
N LYS A 83 -15.08 7.55 -10.91
CA LYS A 83 -16.16 7.64 -9.91
C LYS A 83 -16.30 6.32 -9.16
N ILE A 84 -15.84 6.29 -7.91
CA ILE A 84 -15.85 5.08 -7.06
C ILE A 84 -17.01 5.03 -6.05
N ARG A 85 -17.97 5.94 -6.16
CA ARG A 85 -19.09 6.06 -5.20
C ARG A 85 -20.18 4.98 -5.33
N ALA A 86 -20.19 4.21 -6.42
CA ALA A 86 -21.24 3.20 -6.67
C ALA A 86 -20.68 2.09 -7.59
N LEU A 87 -19.82 1.25 -7.00
CA LEU A 87 -19.22 0.13 -7.74
C LEU A 87 -19.79 -1.19 -7.25
N LYS A 88 -19.99 -2.13 -8.17
CA LYS A 88 -20.33 -3.50 -7.85
C LYS A 88 -19.07 -4.35 -7.75
N VAL A 89 -19.07 -5.31 -6.85
CA VAL A 89 -17.94 -6.21 -6.64
C VAL A 89 -18.34 -7.66 -6.85
N THR A 90 -17.35 -8.47 -7.20
CA THR A 90 -17.43 -9.92 -7.14
C THR A 90 -16.35 -10.40 -6.19
N ALA A 91 -16.76 -11.04 -5.11
CA ALA A 91 -15.86 -11.65 -4.15
C ALA A 91 -16.14 -13.14 -4.05
N THR A 92 -15.08 -13.92 -3.83
CA THR A 92 -15.13 -15.36 -3.57
C THR A 92 -14.47 -15.62 -2.23
N PHE A 93 -15.05 -16.50 -1.46
CA PHE A 93 -14.64 -16.79 -0.10
C PHE A 93 -14.35 -18.27 0.10
N SER A 94 -13.60 -18.60 1.14
CA SER A 94 -13.60 -19.94 1.72
C SER A 94 -14.99 -20.29 2.31
N THR A 95 -15.15 -21.47 2.84
CA THR A 95 -16.41 -21.87 3.50
C THR A 95 -16.68 -20.93 4.68
N MET A 96 -17.87 -20.31 4.71
CA MET A 96 -18.25 -19.31 5.71
C MET A 96 -19.75 -19.35 5.98
N SER A 97 -20.18 -18.85 7.12
CA SER A 97 -21.60 -18.67 7.47
C SER A 97 -22.15 -17.32 7.04
N ASN A 98 -21.35 -16.25 7.12
CA ASN A 98 -21.79 -14.89 6.84
C ASN A 98 -20.69 -14.03 6.22
N SER A 99 -21.10 -13.08 5.39
CA SER A 99 -20.25 -12.04 4.83
C SER A 99 -21.00 -10.71 4.79
N GLU A 100 -20.43 -9.68 5.39
CA GLU A 100 -21.06 -8.37 5.52
C GLU A 100 -20.12 -7.25 5.11
N PHE A 101 -20.66 -6.26 4.42
CA PHE A 101 -19.98 -4.99 4.16
C PHE A 101 -20.38 -3.96 5.21
N HIS A 102 -19.38 -3.25 5.73
CA HIS A 102 -19.54 -2.08 6.58
C HIS A 102 -18.91 -0.89 5.84
N VAL A 103 -19.71 0.11 5.53
CA VAL A 103 -19.26 1.34 4.85
C VAL A 103 -19.47 2.51 5.79
N THR A 104 -18.41 3.25 6.08
CA THR A 104 -18.45 4.44 6.94
C THR A 104 -17.83 5.65 6.24
N GLY A 105 -18.43 6.84 6.41
CA GLY A 105 -17.91 8.08 5.86
C GLY A 105 -18.00 8.23 4.34
N GLY A 106 -18.74 7.37 3.66
CA GLY A 106 -18.96 7.47 2.23
C GLY A 106 -19.86 8.65 1.83
N THR A 107 -19.89 8.98 0.55
CA THR A 107 -20.67 10.11 0.01
C THR A 107 -22.18 9.91 0.20
N TRP A 108 -22.67 8.69 0.05
CA TRP A 108 -24.07 8.34 0.24
C TRP A 108 -24.29 7.18 1.24
N MET A 109 -23.31 6.27 1.39
CA MET A 109 -23.28 5.26 2.45
C MET A 109 -22.45 5.81 3.62
N LYS A 110 -23.09 6.49 4.57
CA LYS A 110 -22.39 7.15 5.68
C LYS A 110 -22.04 6.22 6.83
N ASP A 111 -22.97 5.35 7.17
CA ASP A 111 -22.82 4.31 8.20
C ASP A 111 -23.81 3.20 7.85
N THR A 112 -23.37 2.26 7.03
CA THR A 112 -24.24 1.25 6.44
C THR A 112 -23.60 -0.12 6.56
N THR A 113 -24.36 -1.08 7.12
CA THR A 113 -23.97 -2.49 7.19
C THR A 113 -25.00 -3.32 6.43
N PHE A 114 -24.53 -4.23 5.56
CA PHE A 114 -25.39 -5.10 4.77
C PHE A 114 -24.68 -6.41 4.42
N ALA A 115 -25.47 -7.49 4.28
CA ALA A 115 -24.96 -8.76 3.81
C ALA A 115 -24.49 -8.65 2.34
N TYR A 116 -23.38 -9.30 2.02
CA TYR A 116 -22.82 -9.26 0.67
C TYR A 116 -23.78 -9.85 -0.36
N SER A 117 -24.04 -9.08 -1.40
CA SER A 117 -24.67 -9.54 -2.64
C SER A 117 -23.97 -8.96 -3.86
N LYS A 118 -23.79 -9.78 -4.90
CA LYS A 118 -23.19 -9.33 -6.17
C LYS A 118 -24.01 -8.23 -6.87
N ALA A 119 -25.29 -8.08 -6.51
CA ALA A 119 -26.16 -7.07 -7.09
C ALA A 119 -25.97 -5.67 -6.48
N ASP A 120 -25.43 -5.61 -5.27
CA ASP A 120 -25.34 -4.37 -4.51
C ASP A 120 -24.19 -3.49 -5.00
N THR A 121 -24.42 -2.18 -4.91
CA THR A 121 -23.40 -1.16 -5.17
C THR A 121 -22.81 -0.68 -3.86
N ILE A 122 -21.49 -0.49 -3.85
CA ILE A 122 -20.72 -0.09 -2.68
C ILE A 122 -20.11 1.30 -2.91
N ASP A 123 -20.16 2.14 -1.89
CA ASP A 123 -19.53 3.47 -1.91
C ASP A 123 -18.09 3.39 -1.38
N PHE A 124 -17.13 3.35 -2.31
CA PHE A 124 -15.70 3.32 -1.97
C PHE A 124 -15.09 4.70 -1.72
N THR A 125 -15.89 5.75 -1.60
CA THR A 125 -15.40 7.07 -1.19
C THR A 125 -15.17 7.17 0.31
N GLY A 126 -15.73 6.25 1.09
CA GLY A 126 -15.52 6.09 2.53
C GLY A 126 -14.63 4.91 2.88
N ASP A 127 -14.59 4.59 4.17
CA ASP A 127 -13.94 3.39 4.68
C ASP A 127 -14.84 2.18 4.47
N VAL A 128 -14.37 1.22 3.69
CA VAL A 128 -15.09 -0.01 3.38
C VAL A 128 -14.42 -1.19 4.04
N LYS A 129 -15.18 -1.95 4.81
CA LYS A 129 -14.74 -3.18 5.46
C LYS A 129 -15.62 -4.34 5.04
N LEU A 130 -15.02 -5.49 4.83
CA LEU A 130 -15.70 -6.76 4.61
C LEU A 130 -15.42 -7.66 5.81
N VAL A 131 -16.47 -8.04 6.52
CA VAL A 131 -16.40 -8.94 7.67
C VAL A 131 -16.90 -10.31 7.25
N LEU A 132 -16.07 -11.32 7.44
CA LEU A 132 -16.41 -12.72 7.20
C LEU A 132 -16.51 -13.44 8.54
N THR A 133 -17.49 -14.33 8.66
CA THR A 133 -17.66 -15.20 9.85
C THR A 133 -17.55 -16.65 9.41
N SER A 134 -16.80 -17.46 10.15
CA SER A 134 -16.60 -18.88 9.88
C SER A 134 -17.92 -19.67 9.99
N GLU A 135 -17.95 -20.85 9.42
CA GLU A 135 -19.14 -21.70 9.41
C GLU A 135 -19.61 -22.09 10.83
N ASP A 136 -18.67 -22.26 11.76
CA ASP A 136 -18.93 -22.54 13.18
C ASP A 136 -19.32 -21.28 13.99
N GLY A 137 -19.20 -20.08 13.39
CA GLY A 137 -19.46 -18.80 14.04
C GLY A 137 -18.41 -18.37 15.09
N LEU A 138 -17.35 -19.14 15.28
CA LEU A 138 -16.35 -18.89 16.33
C LEU A 138 -15.25 -17.92 15.90
N PHE A 139 -15.01 -17.80 14.61
CA PHE A 139 -13.98 -16.92 14.06
C PHE A 139 -14.57 -15.88 13.12
N SER A 140 -14.00 -14.70 13.18
CA SER A 140 -14.32 -13.65 12.21
C SER A 140 -13.05 -12.97 11.74
N LYS A 141 -13.02 -12.57 10.47
CA LYS A 141 -11.93 -11.81 9.88
C LYS A 141 -12.45 -10.59 9.15
N THR A 142 -11.81 -9.46 9.40
CA THR A 142 -12.14 -8.19 8.76
C THR A 142 -11.08 -7.83 7.73
N TYR A 143 -11.52 -7.50 6.53
CA TYR A 143 -10.69 -6.96 5.46
C TYR A 143 -11.05 -5.50 5.22
N SER A 144 -10.06 -4.63 5.26
CA SER A 144 -10.20 -3.23 4.82
C SER A 144 -10.04 -3.17 3.31
N ILE A 145 -11.03 -2.64 2.60
CA ILE A 145 -11.01 -2.59 1.13
C ILE A 145 -10.76 -1.16 0.68
N LYS A 146 -9.73 -0.98 -0.14
CA LYS A 146 -9.37 0.33 -0.68
C LYS A 146 -9.31 0.30 -2.20
N VAL A 147 -10.10 1.15 -2.83
CA VAL A 147 -10.02 1.42 -4.27
C VAL A 147 -9.22 2.70 -4.48
N ASN A 148 -7.96 2.55 -4.90
CA ASN A 148 -7.06 3.66 -5.15
C ASN A 148 -7.36 4.31 -6.50
N VAL A 149 -7.40 5.64 -6.52
CA VAL A 149 -7.56 6.48 -7.70
C VAL A 149 -6.42 7.49 -7.74
N HIS A 150 -5.84 7.74 -8.90
CA HIS A 150 -4.79 8.75 -9.04
C HIS A 150 -5.28 10.16 -8.67
N ASN A 151 -4.52 10.85 -7.86
CA ASN A 151 -4.77 12.27 -7.52
C ASN A 151 -4.38 13.21 -8.65
N THR A 152 -3.36 12.82 -9.43
CA THR A 152 -2.83 13.56 -10.58
C THR A 152 -2.87 12.68 -11.81
N GLU A 153 -2.87 13.28 -13.01
CA GLU A 153 -2.67 12.53 -14.25
C GLU A 153 -1.25 11.98 -14.26
N PRO A 154 -1.02 10.65 -14.35
CA PRO A 154 0.31 10.06 -14.28
C PRO A 154 1.22 10.49 -15.43
N ASP A 155 0.64 10.82 -16.59
CA ASP A 155 1.37 11.27 -17.78
C ASP A 155 1.58 12.79 -17.83
N SER A 156 1.08 13.51 -16.82
CA SER A 156 1.23 14.97 -16.74
C SER A 156 2.39 15.34 -15.84
N LEU A 157 3.43 15.89 -16.43
CA LEU A 157 4.50 16.53 -15.68
C LEU A 157 3.97 17.89 -15.18
N TYR A 158 3.56 17.92 -13.92
CA TYR A 158 3.15 19.15 -13.26
C TYR A 158 4.40 19.95 -12.88
N TRP A 159 4.74 20.92 -13.72
CA TRP A 159 5.62 22.00 -13.26
C TRP A 159 4.75 22.94 -12.42
N ALA A 160 5.04 23.01 -11.12
CA ALA A 160 4.49 24.11 -10.33
C ALA A 160 4.97 25.41 -11.01
N SER A 161 4.04 26.22 -11.49
CA SER A 161 4.36 27.54 -12.00
C SER A 161 4.78 28.38 -10.79
N LEU A 162 6.06 28.29 -10.44
CA LEU A 162 6.64 29.20 -9.47
C LEU A 162 6.69 30.57 -10.14
N ALA A 163 5.94 31.53 -9.61
CA ALA A 163 6.06 32.91 -10.01
C ALA A 163 7.51 33.33 -9.79
N ARG A 164 8.13 33.91 -10.85
CA ARG A 164 9.45 34.51 -10.71
C ARG A 164 9.38 35.58 -9.62
N ARG A 165 10.25 35.50 -8.64
CA ARG A 165 10.39 36.43 -7.54
C ARG A 165 11.83 36.89 -7.46
N ASP A 166 12.01 38.17 -7.16
CA ASP A 166 13.33 38.70 -6.94
C ASP A 166 13.80 38.40 -5.53
N LEU A 167 15.10 38.11 -5.38
CA LEU A 167 15.68 37.93 -4.04
C LEU A 167 15.63 39.27 -3.29
N PRO A 168 15.28 39.29 -1.97
CA PRO A 168 15.13 40.48 -1.20
C PRO A 168 16.49 41.10 -0.79
N VAL A 169 17.39 41.31 -1.74
CA VAL A 169 18.75 41.83 -1.48
C VAL A 169 18.84 43.36 -1.50
N GLY A 170 17.79 44.04 -1.96
CA GLY A 170 17.67 45.51 -1.90
C GLY A 170 18.58 46.27 -2.86
N THR A 171 19.44 45.63 -3.64
CA THR A 171 20.39 46.21 -4.58
C THR A 171 20.44 45.39 -5.87
N ALA A 172 20.98 45.99 -6.96
CA ALA A 172 21.15 45.28 -8.21
C ALA A 172 22.11 44.12 -8.06
N ILE A 173 21.70 42.96 -8.60
CA ILE A 173 22.46 41.72 -8.60
C ILE A 173 23.33 41.67 -9.87
N GLU A 174 24.65 41.51 -9.71
CA GLU A 174 25.59 41.32 -10.84
C GLU A 174 25.71 39.84 -11.19
N GLU A 175 25.92 38.98 -10.18
CA GLU A 175 26.05 37.55 -10.34
C GLU A 175 25.28 36.84 -9.22
N GLN A 176 24.72 35.67 -9.53
CA GLN A 176 24.11 34.81 -8.52
C GLN A 176 24.22 33.34 -8.86
N LYS A 177 24.31 32.51 -7.83
CA LYS A 177 24.29 31.05 -7.96
C LYS A 177 23.55 30.46 -6.79
N ALA A 178 22.56 29.63 -7.08
CA ALA A 178 21.81 28.88 -6.08
C ALA A 178 22.30 27.45 -5.93
N THR A 179 22.19 26.92 -4.72
CA THR A 179 22.36 25.50 -4.40
C THR A 179 21.31 25.08 -3.37
N ALA A 180 20.92 23.82 -3.39
CA ALA A 180 20.01 23.25 -2.42
C ALA A 180 20.73 22.20 -1.58
N THR A 181 20.42 22.19 -0.29
CA THR A 181 20.74 21.10 0.63
C THR A 181 19.46 20.31 0.95
N SER A 182 19.51 19.32 1.85
CA SER A 182 18.29 18.59 2.26
C SER A 182 17.20 19.52 2.83
N ASP A 183 17.57 20.62 3.47
CA ASP A 183 16.67 21.38 4.32
C ASP A 183 16.45 22.81 3.84
N LYS A 184 17.40 23.36 3.04
CA LYS A 184 17.39 24.77 2.65
C LYS A 184 17.89 24.99 1.23
N VAL A 185 17.40 26.05 0.64
CA VAL A 185 17.99 26.65 -0.57
C VAL A 185 18.87 27.82 -0.16
N TYR A 186 20.07 27.87 -0.72
CA TYR A 186 21.02 28.96 -0.53
C TYR A 186 21.34 29.62 -1.87
N THR A 187 21.46 30.93 -1.85
CA THR A 187 21.89 31.69 -3.03
C THR A 187 23.03 32.62 -2.64
N LEU A 188 24.18 32.43 -3.28
CA LEU A 188 25.28 33.37 -3.20
C LEU A 188 25.05 34.47 -4.25
N VAL A 189 25.05 35.71 -3.80
CA VAL A 189 24.77 36.88 -4.61
C VAL A 189 25.96 37.84 -4.54
N LYS A 190 26.39 38.32 -5.70
CA LYS A 190 27.34 39.43 -5.84
C LYS A 190 26.57 40.68 -6.26
N THR A 191 26.83 41.76 -5.56
CA THR A 191 26.37 43.10 -5.90
C THR A 191 27.60 43.96 -6.24
N ALA A 192 27.41 45.22 -6.63
CA ALA A 192 28.52 46.12 -6.94
C ALA A 192 29.50 46.32 -5.75
N SER A 193 29.05 46.14 -4.50
CA SER A 193 29.85 46.40 -3.30
C SER A 193 30.04 45.22 -2.36
N ASP A 194 29.20 44.19 -2.47
CA ASP A 194 29.13 43.17 -1.43
C ASP A 194 28.83 41.77 -1.97
N TYR A 195 29.18 40.74 -1.19
CA TYR A 195 28.72 39.39 -1.33
C TYR A 195 27.69 39.10 -0.25
N LEU A 196 26.53 38.57 -0.67
CA LEU A 196 25.41 38.26 0.22
C LEU A 196 25.07 36.77 0.09
N LEU A 197 24.74 36.15 1.22
CA LEU A 197 24.17 34.80 1.26
C LEU A 197 22.70 34.90 1.61
N SER A 198 21.85 34.53 0.69
CA SER A 198 20.42 34.41 0.94
C SER A 198 20.09 32.94 1.21
N SER A 199 19.28 32.66 2.22
CA SER A 199 18.85 31.31 2.54
C SER A 199 17.34 31.25 2.84
N SER A 200 16.72 30.13 2.44
CA SER A 200 15.30 29.85 2.73
C SER A 200 15.08 28.35 2.91
N ASP A 201 14.27 27.98 3.90
CA ASP A 201 13.72 26.64 4.08
C ASP A 201 12.36 26.46 3.39
N SER A 202 11.77 27.53 2.93
CA SER A 202 10.50 27.57 2.21
C SER A 202 10.53 28.63 1.12
N PRO A 203 11.34 28.45 0.05
CA PRO A 203 11.50 29.47 -0.99
C PRO A 203 10.20 29.80 -1.73
N GLU A 204 9.25 28.87 -1.75
CA GLU A 204 7.91 29.08 -2.32
C GLU A 204 7.05 30.07 -1.51
N LYS A 205 7.37 30.27 -0.23
CA LYS A 205 6.67 31.21 0.68
C LYS A 205 7.35 32.57 0.77
N ASP A 206 8.43 32.76 0.01
CA ASP A 206 9.17 34.02 -0.02
C ASP A 206 9.80 34.42 1.31
N THR A 207 10.12 33.43 2.13
CA THR A 207 10.77 33.60 3.44
C THR A 207 12.29 33.48 3.29
N TRP A 208 12.96 34.60 3.03
CA TRP A 208 14.39 34.64 2.84
C TRP A 208 15.11 35.39 3.96
N THR A 209 16.22 34.80 4.42
CA THR A 209 17.18 35.45 5.31
C THR A 209 18.39 35.84 4.48
N VAL A 210 18.74 37.14 4.48
CA VAL A 210 19.90 37.70 3.76
C VAL A 210 20.98 38.05 4.75
N THR A 211 22.18 37.56 4.54
CA THR A 211 23.35 37.80 5.37
C THR A 211 24.49 38.31 4.52
N LYS A 212 25.08 39.46 4.91
CA LYS A 212 26.28 39.97 4.27
C LYS A 212 27.48 39.12 4.67
N LEU A 213 28.25 38.68 3.64
CA LEU A 213 29.45 37.90 3.86
C LEU A 213 30.68 38.81 3.96
N SER A 214 31.51 38.53 4.95
CA SER A 214 32.84 39.13 5.07
C SER A 214 33.86 38.00 4.85
N LEU A 215 34.27 37.86 3.59
CA LEU A 215 35.21 36.80 3.19
C LEU A 215 36.64 37.34 3.10
N PRO A 216 37.67 36.59 3.48
CA PRO A 216 39.06 36.99 3.37
C PRO A 216 39.62 36.81 1.93
N PHE A 217 38.76 36.42 1.00
CA PHE A 217 39.08 36.11 -0.39
C PHE A 217 37.95 36.56 -1.34
N THR A 218 38.21 36.55 -2.63
CA THR A 218 37.23 36.90 -3.67
C THR A 218 36.54 35.62 -4.19
N PRO A 219 35.27 35.39 -3.89
CA PRO A 219 34.60 34.16 -4.28
C PRO A 219 34.24 34.13 -5.77
N VAL A 220 34.48 33.02 -6.43
CA VAL A 220 33.94 32.72 -7.78
C VAL A 220 32.50 32.26 -7.63
N VAL A 221 31.54 33.15 -7.85
CA VAL A 221 30.10 32.92 -7.62
C VAL A 221 29.60 31.68 -8.36
N SER A 222 30.06 31.46 -9.61
CA SER A 222 29.63 30.31 -10.41
C SER A 222 30.06 28.95 -9.82
N SER A 223 31.08 28.92 -8.93
CA SER A 223 31.54 27.70 -8.27
C SER A 223 30.74 27.33 -7.03
N PHE A 224 29.84 28.20 -6.59
CA PHE A 224 29.07 28.01 -5.35
C PHE A 224 28.27 26.71 -5.39
N THR A 225 28.46 25.86 -4.38
CA THR A 225 27.75 24.59 -4.24
C THR A 225 27.58 24.23 -2.76
N GLY A 226 26.67 23.30 -2.47
CA GLY A 226 26.37 22.84 -1.14
C GLY A 226 26.39 21.32 -1.00
N SER A 227 26.71 20.87 0.21
CA SER A 227 26.49 19.51 0.67
C SER A 227 25.53 19.50 1.84
N THR A 228 25.22 18.34 2.39
CA THR A 228 24.39 18.22 3.61
C THR A 228 25.03 18.87 4.86
N LYS A 229 26.33 19.21 4.81
CA LYS A 229 27.08 19.70 5.99
C LYS A 229 27.70 21.07 5.80
N ALA A 230 27.95 21.49 4.57
CA ALA A 230 28.69 22.72 4.32
C ALA A 230 28.37 23.33 2.94
N LEU A 231 28.63 24.63 2.82
CA LEU A 231 28.61 25.37 1.57
C LEU A 231 30.06 25.61 1.13
N TYR A 232 30.30 25.54 -0.15
CA TYR A 232 31.64 25.65 -0.74
C TYR A 232 31.63 26.70 -1.85
N VAL A 233 32.71 27.46 -1.94
CA VAL A 233 33.00 28.38 -3.03
C VAL A 233 34.50 28.45 -3.23
N LEU A 234 34.93 28.53 -4.47
CA LEU A 234 36.34 28.67 -4.80
C LEU A 234 36.81 30.13 -4.66
N ASP A 235 38.05 30.33 -4.31
CA ASP A 235 38.78 31.61 -4.44
C ASP A 235 39.23 31.82 -5.87
N THR A 236 39.39 33.08 -6.31
CA THR A 236 39.88 33.43 -7.65
C THR A 236 41.36 33.25 -7.80
#